data_344c1f0fb72e76104dc9aa71c85a8842
#
_entry.id   344c1f0fb72e76104dc9aa71c85a8842
#
_cell.length_a   1.000
_cell.length_b   1.000
_cell.length_c   1.000
_cell.angle_alpha   90.00
_cell.angle_beta   90.00
_cell.angle_gamma   90.00
#
_symmetry.space_group_name_H-M   'P 1'
#
loop_
_entity.id
_entity.type
_entity.pdbx_description
1 polymer ?
#
loop_
_entity_poly.entity_id
_entity_poly.type
_entity_poly.pdbx_seq_one_letter_code
_entity_poly.pdbx_strand_id
1 'polypeptide(L)'
;MISRAKCLHIRSLAMSSAAKMDDANASTLPEMFPKLKQDGTLVRAGTRINWNGKLMKAAVDLWDTVENNPDNAPSLWEELNYVNGYRVIPVAITVTTAFSKGEKGWWKDGVWESLQDNNVWNPDQFAAGWNKIQ
;
A
#
# COMPACT_ATOMS: atom_id res chain seq x y z
N MET A 1 -20.91 -1.58 -28.34
CA MET A 1 -20.62 -2.67 -27.40
C MET A 1 -19.29 -3.32 -27.75
N ILE A 2 -18.42 -3.47 -26.79
CA ILE A 2 -17.10 -4.08 -27.00
C ILE A 2 -17.28 -5.61 -27.08
N SER A 3 -16.64 -6.26 -28.06
CA SER A 3 -16.66 -7.71 -28.17
C SER A 3 -15.95 -8.35 -26.97
N ARG A 4 -16.27 -9.61 -26.67
CA ARG A 4 -15.66 -10.35 -25.58
C ARG A 4 -14.13 -10.41 -25.72
N ALA A 5 -13.62 -10.67 -26.93
CA ALA A 5 -12.18 -10.73 -27.19
C ALA A 5 -11.51 -9.37 -26.95
N LYS A 6 -12.13 -8.29 -27.40
CA LYS A 6 -11.61 -6.94 -27.20
C LYS A 6 -11.63 -6.53 -25.71
N CYS A 7 -12.68 -6.93 -24.99
CA CYS A 7 -12.78 -6.69 -23.55
C CYS A 7 -11.66 -7.40 -22.78
N LEU A 8 -11.37 -8.66 -23.10
CA LEU A 8 -10.28 -9.42 -22.48
C LEU A 8 -8.91 -8.82 -22.80
N HIS A 9 -8.71 -8.31 -24.02
CA HIS A 9 -7.46 -7.65 -24.39
C HIS A 9 -7.24 -6.36 -23.59
N ILE A 10 -8.26 -5.53 -23.46
CA ILE A 10 -8.20 -4.29 -22.66
C ILE A 10 -7.89 -4.62 -21.21
N ARG A 11 -8.52 -5.63 -20.62
CA ARG A 11 -8.28 -6.06 -19.25
C ARG A 11 -6.83 -6.51 -19.05
N SER A 12 -6.29 -7.28 -19.99
CA SER A 12 -4.89 -7.72 -19.94
C SER A 12 -3.92 -6.55 -19.99
N LEU A 13 -4.15 -5.57 -20.86
CA LEU A 13 -3.32 -4.36 -20.93
C LEU A 13 -3.41 -3.53 -19.65
N ALA A 14 -4.61 -3.38 -19.08
CA ALA A 14 -4.82 -2.64 -17.84
C ALA A 14 -4.07 -3.30 -16.67
N MET A 15 -4.12 -4.61 -16.54
CA MET A 15 -3.40 -5.34 -15.49
C MET A 15 -1.89 -5.23 -15.66
N SER A 16 -1.39 -5.28 -16.91
CA SER A 16 0.04 -5.10 -17.19
C SER A 16 0.51 -3.70 -16.80
N SER A 17 -0.29 -2.67 -17.10
CA SER A 17 -0.02 -1.29 -16.69
C SER A 17 -0.06 -1.14 -15.17
N ALA A 18 -1.03 -1.77 -14.50
CA ALA A 18 -1.16 -1.74 -13.04
C ALA A 18 0.08 -2.32 -12.35
N ALA A 19 0.64 -3.42 -12.87
CA ALA A 19 1.83 -4.05 -12.32
C ALA A 19 3.07 -3.13 -12.35
N LYS A 20 3.12 -2.20 -13.32
CA LYS A 20 4.21 -1.22 -13.47
C LYS A 20 3.94 0.10 -12.76
N MET A 21 2.73 0.28 -12.25
CA MET A 21 2.30 1.52 -11.58
C MET A 21 3.00 1.65 -10.24
N ASP A 22 3.41 2.87 -9.87
CA ASP A 22 3.93 3.11 -8.53
C ASP A 22 2.82 2.99 -7.48
N ASP A 23 3.21 2.92 -6.21
CA ASP A 23 2.25 2.71 -5.11
C ASP A 23 1.26 3.86 -4.98
N ALA A 24 1.70 5.10 -5.21
CA ALA A 24 0.82 6.26 -5.10
C ALA A 24 -0.29 6.23 -6.15
N ASN A 25 0.05 5.95 -7.41
CA ASN A 25 -0.94 5.84 -8.48
C ASN A 25 -1.79 4.58 -8.32
N ALA A 26 -1.18 3.46 -7.95
CA ALA A 26 -1.89 2.20 -7.71
C ALA A 26 -2.95 2.33 -6.62
N SER A 27 -2.68 3.10 -5.56
CA SER A 27 -3.62 3.29 -4.44
C SER A 27 -4.91 3.98 -4.83
N THR A 28 -4.93 4.72 -5.94
CA THR A 28 -6.13 5.37 -6.46
C THR A 28 -7.01 4.43 -7.28
N LEU A 29 -6.50 3.26 -7.64
CA LEU A 29 -7.16 2.31 -8.52
C LEU A 29 -7.13 0.88 -7.95
N PRO A 30 -7.58 0.66 -6.70
CA PRO A 30 -7.52 -0.67 -6.08
C PRO A 30 -8.29 -1.72 -6.87
N GLU A 31 -9.34 -1.34 -7.58
CA GLU A 31 -10.15 -2.23 -8.39
C GLU A 31 -9.40 -2.87 -9.56
N MET A 32 -8.24 -2.34 -9.94
CA MET A 32 -7.39 -2.92 -10.97
C MET A 32 -6.53 -4.09 -10.45
N PHE A 33 -6.54 -4.33 -9.15
CA PHE A 33 -5.72 -5.35 -8.51
C PHE A 33 -6.55 -6.55 -8.08
N PRO A 34 -5.97 -7.76 -8.07
CA PRO A 34 -6.71 -8.97 -7.73
C PRO A 34 -7.10 -8.99 -6.26
N LYS A 35 -8.17 -9.71 -5.96
CA LYS A 35 -8.58 -10.02 -4.59
C LYS A 35 -7.92 -11.32 -4.14
N LEU A 36 -7.73 -11.45 -2.82
CA LEU A 36 -7.27 -12.71 -2.25
C LEU A 36 -8.31 -13.81 -2.48
N LYS A 37 -7.85 -14.99 -2.88
CA LYS A 37 -8.71 -16.16 -3.13
C LYS A 37 -8.83 -17.06 -1.91
N GLN A 38 -7.91 -16.93 -0.96
CA GLN A 38 -7.82 -17.75 0.25
C GLN A 38 -7.76 -19.24 -0.08
N ASP A 39 -7.01 -19.58 -1.13
CA ASP A 39 -6.88 -20.94 -1.68
C ASP A 39 -5.54 -21.62 -1.31
N GLY A 40 -4.74 -21.00 -0.45
CA GLY A 40 -3.46 -21.54 0.02
C GLY A 40 -2.31 -21.34 -0.95
N THR A 41 -2.46 -20.55 -2.00
CA THR A 41 -1.37 -20.25 -2.93
C THR A 41 -0.35 -19.29 -2.30
N LEU A 42 0.87 -19.24 -2.85
CA LEU A 42 1.91 -18.35 -2.35
C LEU A 42 1.68 -16.93 -2.87
N VAL A 43 1.70 -15.97 -1.94
CA VAL A 43 1.70 -14.54 -2.24
C VAL A 43 3.11 -14.01 -1.94
N ARG A 44 3.78 -13.48 -2.96
CA ARG A 44 5.15 -12.95 -2.82
C ARG A 44 5.13 -11.57 -2.19
N ALA A 45 6.18 -11.26 -1.45
CA ALA A 45 6.43 -9.91 -0.94
C ALA A 45 6.37 -8.90 -2.10
N GLY A 46 5.72 -7.76 -1.88
CA GLY A 46 5.51 -6.75 -2.93
C GLY A 46 4.24 -6.92 -3.75
N THR A 47 3.53 -8.04 -3.62
CA THR A 47 2.25 -8.26 -4.30
C THR A 47 1.21 -7.29 -3.76
N ARG A 48 0.52 -6.61 -4.68
CA ARG A 48 -0.54 -5.65 -4.35
C ARG A 48 -1.89 -6.30 -4.63
N ILE A 49 -2.82 -6.14 -3.69
CA ILE A 49 -4.17 -6.71 -3.78
C ILE A 49 -5.22 -5.67 -3.45
N ASN A 50 -6.44 -5.92 -3.93
CA ASN A 50 -7.62 -5.18 -3.51
C ASN A 50 -8.25 -5.90 -2.32
N TRP A 51 -8.25 -5.25 -1.16
CA TRP A 51 -8.91 -5.76 0.04
C TRP A 51 -10.00 -4.78 0.47
N ASN A 52 -11.24 -5.16 0.22
CA ASN A 52 -12.42 -4.34 0.56
C ASN A 52 -12.34 -2.90 0.04
N GLY A 53 -11.86 -2.73 -1.19
CA GLY A 53 -11.71 -1.42 -1.83
C GLY A 53 -10.46 -0.65 -1.45
N LYS A 54 -9.58 -1.25 -0.64
CA LYS A 54 -8.29 -0.67 -0.26
C LYS A 54 -7.16 -1.44 -0.95
N LEU A 55 -6.11 -0.72 -1.33
CA LEU A 55 -4.92 -1.37 -1.88
C LEU A 55 -4.00 -1.78 -0.74
N MET A 56 -3.69 -3.07 -0.67
CA MET A 56 -2.76 -3.64 0.31
C MET A 56 -1.58 -4.25 -0.41
N LYS A 57 -0.41 -4.18 0.20
CA LYS A 57 0.82 -4.73 -0.35
C LYS A 57 1.40 -5.74 0.64
N ALA A 58 1.75 -6.93 0.14
CA ALA A 58 2.39 -7.94 1.00
C ALA A 58 3.78 -7.46 1.41
N ALA A 59 4.03 -7.39 2.71
CA ALA A 59 5.32 -6.99 3.27
C ALA A 59 6.34 -8.13 3.23
N VAL A 60 5.85 -9.37 3.23
CA VAL A 60 6.65 -10.60 3.21
C VAL A 60 5.97 -11.63 2.33
N ASP A 61 6.68 -12.70 1.97
CA ASP A 61 6.05 -13.86 1.34
C ASP A 61 5.10 -14.52 2.35
N LEU A 62 3.89 -14.85 1.90
CA LEU A 62 2.88 -15.45 2.76
C LEU A 62 1.98 -16.41 1.97
N TRP A 63 1.32 -17.30 2.68
CA TRP A 63 0.31 -18.18 2.09
C TRP A 63 -1.04 -17.49 2.11
N ASP A 64 -1.76 -17.55 0.99
CA ASP A 64 -3.09 -16.94 0.83
C ASP A 64 -4.15 -17.78 1.56
N THR A 65 -4.24 -17.57 2.89
CA THR A 65 -5.18 -18.23 3.77
C THR A 65 -5.98 -17.21 4.56
N VAL A 66 -7.09 -17.66 5.16
CA VAL A 66 -7.94 -16.80 6.00
C VAL A 66 -7.12 -16.20 7.16
N GLU A 67 -6.23 -16.98 7.75
CA GLU A 67 -5.40 -16.54 8.89
C GLU A 67 -4.42 -15.43 8.49
N ASN A 68 -4.05 -15.37 7.21
CA ASN A 68 -3.05 -14.44 6.70
C ASN A 68 -3.64 -13.25 5.94
N ASN A 69 -4.95 -13.04 5.98
CA ASN A 69 -5.55 -11.88 5.32
C ASN A 69 -5.24 -10.58 6.07
N PRO A 70 -5.44 -9.39 5.45
CA PRO A 70 -5.12 -8.12 6.10
C PRO A 70 -5.86 -7.86 7.41
N ASP A 71 -7.07 -8.37 7.59
CA ASP A 71 -7.84 -8.19 8.82
C ASP A 71 -7.30 -9.06 9.97
N ASN A 72 -6.88 -10.29 9.66
CA ASN A 72 -6.42 -11.24 10.67
C ASN A 72 -4.92 -11.13 10.95
N ALA A 73 -4.13 -10.74 9.95
CA ALA A 73 -2.67 -10.62 10.07
C ALA A 73 -2.18 -9.28 9.49
N PRO A 74 -2.57 -8.14 10.09
CA PRO A 74 -2.21 -6.83 9.55
C PRO A 74 -0.70 -6.58 9.47
N SER A 75 0.10 -7.25 10.29
CA SER A 75 1.56 -7.12 10.25
C SER A 75 2.20 -7.69 8.98
N LEU A 76 1.50 -8.55 8.24
CA LEU A 76 1.98 -9.11 6.96
C LEU A 76 1.71 -8.19 5.79
N TRP A 77 0.92 -7.15 5.98
CA TRP A 77 0.44 -6.28 4.91
C TRP A 77 0.72 -4.82 5.21
N GLU A 78 0.95 -4.04 4.15
CA GLU A 78 1.07 -2.59 4.20
C GLU A 78 -0.12 -1.99 3.47
N GLU A 79 -0.88 -1.13 4.14
CA GLU A 79 -1.95 -0.39 3.49
C GLU A 79 -1.34 0.75 2.67
N LEU A 80 -1.63 0.76 1.36
CA LEU A 80 -1.15 1.79 0.45
C LEU A 80 -2.18 2.90 0.36
N ASN A 81 -2.10 3.85 1.28
CA ASN A 81 -2.98 5.01 1.36
C ASN A 81 -2.15 6.27 1.11
N TYR A 82 -2.51 7.02 0.06
CA TYR A 82 -1.79 8.22 -0.37
C TYR A 82 -2.74 9.41 -0.50
N VAL A 83 -2.27 10.59 -0.14
CA VAL A 83 -2.96 11.85 -0.35
C VAL A 83 -2.00 12.80 -1.08
N ASN A 84 -2.42 13.34 -2.21
CA ASN A 84 -1.61 14.24 -3.06
C ASN A 84 -0.23 13.66 -3.42
N GLY A 85 -0.15 12.34 -3.59
CA GLY A 85 1.10 11.66 -3.92
C GLY A 85 1.99 11.34 -2.72
N TYR A 86 1.58 11.70 -1.50
CA TYR A 86 2.31 11.40 -0.26
C TYR A 86 1.66 10.25 0.50
N ARG A 87 2.49 9.30 0.95
CA ARG A 87 1.99 8.19 1.76
C ARG A 87 1.43 8.72 3.07
N VAL A 88 0.22 8.31 3.43
CA VAL A 88 -0.37 8.68 4.73
C VAL A 88 0.44 8.04 5.85
N ILE A 89 0.81 8.86 6.84
CA ILE A 89 1.53 8.38 8.03
C ILE A 89 0.52 7.65 8.92
N PRO A 90 0.73 6.34 9.20
CA PRO A 90 -0.19 5.60 10.07
C PRO A 90 -0.15 6.10 11.51
N VAL A 91 -1.27 5.93 12.23
CA VAL A 91 -1.30 6.21 13.68
C VAL A 91 -0.32 5.28 14.41
N ALA A 92 -0.27 4.02 14.00
CA ALA A 92 0.70 3.05 14.51
C ALA A 92 1.62 2.60 13.36
N ILE A 93 2.85 3.09 13.36
CA ILE A 93 3.86 2.76 12.37
C ILE A 93 4.59 1.50 12.83
N THR A 94 4.76 0.52 11.93
CA THR A 94 5.50 -0.71 12.20
C THR A 94 6.85 -0.67 11.51
N VAL A 95 7.70 -1.67 11.78
CA VAL A 95 9.00 -1.80 11.10
C VAL A 95 8.82 -1.89 9.57
N THR A 96 7.75 -2.53 9.11
CA THR A 96 7.46 -2.67 7.67
C THR A 96 6.94 -1.38 7.03
N THR A 97 6.39 -0.47 7.81
CA THR A 97 5.84 0.81 7.33
C THR A 97 6.66 2.01 7.79
N ALA A 98 7.83 1.78 8.39
CA ALA A 98 8.72 2.83 8.88
C ALA A 98 9.11 3.80 7.76
N PHE A 99 9.30 5.06 8.12
CA PHE A 99 9.76 6.09 7.19
C PHE A 99 11.28 6.23 7.26
N SER A 100 11.88 6.39 6.09
CA SER A 100 13.32 6.66 5.98
C SER A 100 13.59 8.15 6.11
N LYS A 101 14.82 8.50 6.45
CA LYS A 101 15.27 9.90 6.49
C LYS A 101 15.05 10.55 5.11
N GLY A 102 14.38 11.69 5.10
CA GLY A 102 14.04 12.41 3.88
C GLY A 102 12.73 11.97 3.21
N GLU A 103 12.15 10.88 3.66
CA GLU A 103 10.87 10.42 3.15
C GLU A 103 9.75 11.33 3.65
N LYS A 104 8.82 11.70 2.74
CA LYS A 104 7.71 12.59 3.05
C LYS A 104 6.42 11.78 3.22
N GLY A 105 5.59 12.22 4.18
CA GLY A 105 4.31 11.60 4.45
C GLY A 105 3.22 12.62 4.71
N TRP A 106 1.97 12.20 4.60
CA TRP A 106 0.80 13.02 4.86
C TRP A 106 0.29 12.75 6.28
N TRP A 107 0.14 13.83 7.07
CA TRP A 107 -0.35 13.75 8.44
C TRP A 107 -1.19 14.99 8.78
N LYS A 108 -2.44 14.78 9.19
CA LYS A 108 -3.35 15.86 9.66
C LYS A 108 -3.33 17.09 8.75
N ASP A 109 -3.68 16.88 7.49
CA ASP A 109 -3.77 17.93 6.47
C ASP A 109 -2.44 18.64 6.17
N GLY A 110 -1.32 18.02 6.44
CA GLY A 110 -0.01 18.55 6.16
C GLY A 110 0.97 17.53 5.64
N VAL A 111 2.05 18.01 5.02
CA VAL A 111 3.16 17.18 4.55
C VAL A 111 4.30 17.29 5.55
N TRP A 112 4.83 16.15 5.99
CA TRP A 112 5.92 16.06 6.95
C TRP A 112 7.05 15.23 6.37
N GLU A 113 8.29 15.63 6.67
CA GLU A 113 9.49 14.91 6.24
C GLU A 113 10.10 14.20 7.45
N SER A 114 10.42 12.91 7.28
CA SER A 114 11.12 12.14 8.32
C SER A 114 12.57 12.61 8.43
N LEU A 115 13.01 12.86 9.65
CA LEU A 115 14.39 13.33 9.95
C LEU A 115 15.33 12.20 10.32
N GLN A 116 14.84 10.95 10.37
CA GLN A 116 15.65 9.80 10.74
C GLN A 116 15.24 8.55 9.96
N ASP A 117 16.17 7.59 9.84
CA ASP A 117 15.87 6.28 9.28
C ASP A 117 15.09 5.43 10.29
N ASN A 118 14.33 4.44 9.78
CA ASN A 118 13.53 3.54 10.61
C ASN A 118 12.59 4.29 11.56
N ASN A 119 12.00 5.38 11.07
CA ASN A 119 11.11 6.21 11.88
C ASN A 119 9.76 5.50 12.04
N VAL A 120 9.52 4.96 13.22
CA VAL A 120 8.31 4.21 13.57
C VAL A 120 7.35 5.00 14.46
N TRP A 121 7.59 6.31 14.60
CA TRP A 121 6.74 7.20 15.38
C TRP A 121 6.07 8.22 14.46
N ASN A 122 4.80 8.49 14.70
CA ASN A 122 4.10 9.56 13.96
C ASN A 122 4.50 10.93 14.52
N PRO A 123 4.17 12.05 13.81
CA PRO A 123 4.56 13.38 14.28
C PRO A 123 4.00 13.77 15.66
N ASP A 124 2.87 13.20 16.07
CA ASP A 124 2.31 13.47 17.40
C ASP A 124 3.06 12.71 18.50
N GLN A 125 3.60 11.52 18.18
CA GLN A 125 4.34 10.70 19.12
C GLN A 125 5.78 11.20 19.33
N PHE A 126 6.39 11.66 18.24
CA PHE A 126 7.80 12.11 18.27
C PHE A 126 8.01 13.26 17.29
N ALA A 127 7.62 14.45 17.70
CA ALA A 127 7.71 15.65 16.86
C ALA A 127 9.15 15.97 16.41
N ALA A 128 10.16 15.63 17.22
CA ALA A 128 11.57 15.87 16.89
C ALA A 128 12.07 14.99 15.73
N GLY A 129 11.37 13.90 15.40
CA GLY A 129 11.68 13.01 14.27
C GLY A 129 11.07 13.48 12.96
N TRP A 130 10.34 14.58 12.93
CA TRP A 130 9.62 15.06 11.78
C TRP A 130 9.77 16.56 11.57
N ASN A 131 9.74 16.98 10.31
CA ASN A 131 9.76 18.40 9.92
C ASN A 131 8.53 18.68 9.04
N LYS A 132 7.65 19.55 9.50
CA LYS A 132 6.47 19.94 8.72
C LYS A 132 6.91 20.83 7.56
N ILE A 133 6.54 20.41 6.33
CA ILE A 133 6.92 21.12 5.10
C ILE A 133 5.77 21.99 4.59
N GLN A 134 4.54 21.48 4.67
CA GLN A 134 3.35 22.18 4.20
C GLN A 134 2.20 22.10 5.18
#